data_955938bc66c24d08a42430aa79d8c398
#
_entry.id   955938bc66c24d08a42430aa79d8c398
#
_cell.length_a   1.000
_cell.length_b   1.000
_cell.length_c   1.000
_cell.angle_alpha   90.00
_cell.angle_beta   90.00
_cell.angle_gamma   90.00
#
_symmetry.space_group_name_H-M   'P 1'
#
loop_
_entity.id
_entity.type
_entity.pdbx_description
1 polymer ?
#
loop_
_entity_poly.entity_id
_entity_poly.type
_entity_poly.pdbx_seq_one_letter_code
_entity_poly.pdbx_strand_id
1 'polypeptide(L)'
;MSQLIIRAGDFTFQACFEEELAPQTCAAFRKAMPFESQVIHVRWSGEGVWMPLGDLDFGVSYENHTSYPAPGQIILYPGGVSETEILLAYGGVHFSSKMGQLAGNHFITLTSNLENLPVLGRTVLWKGAQKIRFEMT
;
A
#
# COMPACT_ATOMS: atom_id res chain seq x y z
N MET A 1 20.30 8.34 -10.58
CA MET A 1 18.94 7.83 -10.90
C MET A 1 18.06 7.89 -9.67
N SER A 2 16.81 8.27 -9.89
CA SER A 2 15.85 8.31 -8.80
C SER A 2 15.42 6.90 -8.38
N GLN A 3 15.28 6.68 -7.09
CA GLN A 3 14.86 5.42 -6.51
C GLN A 3 13.69 5.70 -5.57
N LEU A 4 12.64 4.90 -5.67
CA LEU A 4 11.53 4.97 -4.73
C LEU A 4 11.96 4.30 -3.43
N ILE A 5 11.87 5.05 -2.34
CA ILE A 5 12.20 4.58 -1.00
C ILE A 5 10.94 4.69 -0.14
N ILE A 6 10.66 3.63 0.60
CA ILE A 6 9.54 3.59 1.53
C ILE A 6 10.07 3.31 2.92
N ARG A 7 9.78 4.23 3.85
CA ARG A 7 10.14 4.07 5.26
C ARG A 7 8.87 3.81 6.04
N ALA A 8 8.82 2.68 6.73
CA ALA A 8 7.65 2.29 7.53
C ALA A 8 8.14 1.86 8.90
N GLY A 9 7.75 2.61 9.95
CA GLY A 9 8.30 2.39 11.28
C GLY A 9 9.80 2.54 11.25
N ASP A 10 10.50 1.51 11.74
CA ASP A 10 11.97 1.50 11.77
C ASP A 10 12.58 0.85 10.51
N PHE A 11 11.77 0.50 9.53
CA PHE A 11 12.22 -0.26 8.35
C PHE A 11 12.27 0.62 7.11
N THR A 12 13.23 0.31 6.23
CA THR A 12 13.40 1.00 4.95
C THR A 12 13.39 -0.04 3.84
N PHE A 13 12.62 0.26 2.79
CA PHE A 13 12.50 -0.61 1.63
C PHE A 13 12.77 0.19 0.36
N GLN A 14 13.47 -0.42 -0.59
CA GLN A 14 13.48 0.05 -1.96
C GLN A 14 12.26 -0.53 -2.66
N ALA A 15 11.77 0.19 -3.65
CA ALA A 15 10.57 -0.23 -4.36
C ALA A 15 10.60 0.26 -5.80
N CYS A 16 9.71 -0.27 -6.62
CA CYS A 16 9.53 0.21 -7.98
C CYS A 16 8.05 0.46 -8.24
N PHE A 17 7.78 1.43 -9.11
CA PHE A 17 6.44 1.67 -9.61
C PHE A 17 6.13 0.69 -10.75
N GLU A 18 4.90 0.18 -10.79
CA GLU A 18 4.42 -0.67 -11.88
C GLU A 18 3.89 0.22 -13.01
N GLU A 19 4.80 0.91 -13.67
CA GLU A 19 4.45 1.95 -14.65
C GLU A 19 3.72 1.41 -15.88
N GLU A 20 4.06 0.18 -16.31
CA GLU A 20 3.45 -0.40 -17.50
C GLU A 20 2.01 -0.84 -17.27
N LEU A 21 1.73 -1.40 -16.09
CA LEU A 21 0.44 -1.98 -15.79
C LEU A 21 -0.51 -1.02 -15.07
N ALA A 22 0.03 -0.04 -14.35
CA ALA A 22 -0.77 0.92 -13.60
C ALA A 22 -0.26 2.35 -13.84
N PRO A 23 -0.21 2.82 -15.11
CA PRO A 23 0.41 4.12 -15.42
C PRO A 23 -0.34 5.31 -14.80
N GLN A 24 -1.65 5.27 -14.76
CA GLN A 24 -2.43 6.38 -14.22
C GLN A 24 -2.29 6.48 -12.71
N THR A 25 -2.31 5.33 -12.04
CA THR A 25 -2.17 5.26 -10.60
C THR A 25 -0.78 5.73 -10.16
N CYS A 26 0.27 5.27 -10.86
CA CYS A 26 1.63 5.70 -10.60
C CYS A 26 1.78 7.21 -10.80
N ALA A 27 1.25 7.76 -11.89
CA ALA A 27 1.34 9.19 -12.17
C ALA A 27 0.62 10.02 -11.10
N ALA A 28 -0.58 9.59 -10.69
CA ALA A 28 -1.35 10.29 -9.68
C ALA A 28 -0.63 10.28 -8.32
N PHE A 29 -0.08 9.15 -7.95
CA PHE A 29 0.62 9.03 -6.67
C PHE A 29 1.93 9.83 -6.67
N ARG A 30 2.67 9.84 -7.79
CA ARG A 30 3.89 10.64 -7.91
C ARG A 30 3.64 12.11 -7.63
N LYS A 31 2.50 12.64 -8.05
CA LYS A 31 2.15 14.05 -7.80
C LYS A 31 1.95 14.34 -6.31
N ALA A 32 1.62 13.33 -5.53
CA ALA A 32 1.40 13.48 -4.09
C ALA A 32 2.69 13.30 -3.28
N MET A 33 3.79 12.89 -3.91
CA MET A 33 5.04 12.63 -3.20
C MET A 33 5.82 13.91 -2.92
N PRO A 34 6.59 13.98 -1.82
CA PRO A 34 6.69 12.93 -0.80
C PRO A 34 5.37 12.75 -0.06
N PHE A 35 5.01 11.49 0.19
CA PHE A 35 3.72 11.18 0.79
C PHE A 35 3.94 10.54 2.15
N GLU A 36 3.31 11.10 3.18
CA GLU A 36 3.42 10.59 4.54
C GLU A 36 2.04 10.26 5.07
N SER A 37 1.96 9.17 5.82
CA SER A 37 0.74 8.74 6.46
C SER A 37 1.08 7.82 7.63
N GLN A 38 0.10 7.08 8.09
CA GLN A 38 0.29 6.02 9.08
C GLN A 38 -0.32 4.74 8.56
N VAL A 39 0.26 3.61 8.94
CA VAL A 39 -0.31 2.31 8.64
C VAL A 39 -0.86 1.67 9.90
N ILE A 40 -2.02 1.05 9.76
CA ILE A 40 -2.63 0.24 10.81
C ILE A 40 -2.88 -1.16 10.26
N HIS A 41 -3.14 -2.12 11.14
CA HIS A 41 -3.29 -3.51 10.72
C HIS A 41 -4.69 -3.80 10.19
N VAL A 42 -4.78 -4.60 9.11
CA VAL A 42 -6.05 -4.98 8.48
C VAL A 42 -6.37 -6.45 8.71
N ARG A 43 -6.52 -6.85 9.97
CA ARG A 43 -6.80 -8.24 10.33
C ARG A 43 -7.97 -8.85 9.54
N TRP A 44 -8.97 -8.05 9.22
CA TRP A 44 -10.14 -8.52 8.46
C TRP A 44 -9.81 -8.89 7.01
N SER A 45 -8.68 -8.42 6.48
CA SER A 45 -8.17 -8.81 5.16
C SER A 45 -7.08 -9.87 5.26
N GLY A 46 -6.45 -10.00 6.43
CA GLY A 46 -5.38 -10.95 6.65
C GLY A 46 -4.09 -10.30 7.10
N GLU A 47 -2.99 -10.63 6.42
CA GLU A 47 -1.66 -10.18 6.80
C GLU A 47 -1.23 -8.97 5.96
N GLY A 48 -1.82 -7.83 6.28
CA GLY A 48 -1.55 -6.57 5.62
C GLY A 48 -1.60 -5.39 6.57
N VAL A 49 -1.02 -4.28 6.13
CA VAL A 49 -1.10 -2.99 6.81
C VAL A 49 -1.62 -1.97 5.81
N TRP A 50 -2.39 -0.99 6.26
CA TRP A 50 -3.06 -0.08 5.35
C TRP A 50 -3.08 1.35 5.86
N MET A 51 -3.21 2.27 4.90
CA MET A 51 -3.38 3.69 5.15
C MET A 51 -4.82 4.06 4.84
N PRO A 52 -5.67 4.31 5.84
CA PRO A 52 -7.00 4.85 5.59
C PRO A 52 -6.90 6.31 5.16
N LEU A 53 -7.44 6.65 4.01
CA LEU A 53 -7.29 7.97 3.41
C LEU A 53 -8.62 8.73 3.29
N GLY A 54 -9.71 8.18 3.81
CA GLY A 54 -10.98 8.85 3.83
C GLY A 54 -11.51 9.17 2.43
N ASP A 55 -11.83 10.43 2.20
CA ASP A 55 -12.39 10.88 0.92
C ASP A 55 -11.34 11.46 -0.04
N LEU A 56 -10.07 11.20 0.21
CA LEU A 56 -9.00 11.61 -0.72
C LEU A 56 -9.23 10.92 -2.07
N ASP A 57 -9.23 11.72 -3.14
CA ASP A 57 -9.49 11.23 -4.48
C ASP A 57 -8.24 11.40 -5.36
N PHE A 58 -7.65 10.28 -5.79
CA PHE A 58 -6.52 10.31 -6.70
C PHE A 58 -6.96 10.48 -8.16
N GLY A 59 -8.25 10.40 -8.44
CA GLY A 59 -8.78 10.59 -9.80
C GLY A 59 -8.47 9.44 -10.74
N VAL A 60 -8.31 8.22 -10.22
CA VAL A 60 -8.00 7.06 -11.04
C VAL A 60 -9.12 6.04 -10.99
N SER A 61 -9.24 5.28 -12.09
CA SER A 61 -10.13 4.13 -12.18
C SER A 61 -9.33 2.86 -11.94
N TYR A 62 -9.98 1.71 -11.97
CA TYR A 62 -9.30 0.45 -11.82
C TYR A 62 -8.34 0.19 -12.99
N GLU A 63 -7.13 -0.20 -12.67
CA GLU A 63 -6.12 -0.70 -13.60
C GLU A 63 -5.20 -1.65 -12.83
N ASN A 64 -4.83 -2.77 -13.42
CA ASN A 64 -3.98 -3.78 -12.78
C ASN A 64 -4.47 -4.15 -11.38
N HIS A 65 -5.78 -4.23 -11.21
CA HIS A 65 -6.37 -4.40 -9.88
C HIS A 65 -6.42 -5.87 -9.46
N THR A 66 -6.31 -6.08 -8.16
CA THR A 66 -6.36 -7.40 -7.55
C THR A 66 -7.03 -7.32 -6.17
N SER A 67 -7.63 -8.43 -5.76
CA SER A 67 -8.13 -8.62 -4.40
C SER A 67 -7.15 -9.45 -3.57
N TYR A 68 -6.08 -9.97 -4.18
CA TYR A 68 -5.14 -10.88 -3.55
C TYR A 68 -3.69 -10.44 -3.78
N PRO A 69 -3.28 -9.30 -3.20
CA PRO A 69 -1.90 -8.87 -3.37
C PRO A 69 -0.94 -9.86 -2.70
N ALA A 70 0.20 -10.11 -3.35
CA ALA A 70 1.25 -10.93 -2.78
C ALA A 70 2.12 -10.10 -1.82
N PRO A 71 2.88 -10.74 -0.92
CA PRO A 71 3.78 -10.01 -0.02
C PRO A 71 4.70 -9.06 -0.77
N GLY A 72 4.78 -7.81 -0.29
CA GLY A 72 5.57 -6.76 -0.91
C GLY A 72 4.84 -5.95 -1.98
N GLN A 73 3.63 -6.37 -2.36
CA GLN A 73 2.82 -5.59 -3.30
C GLN A 73 2.00 -4.55 -2.56
N ILE A 74 1.91 -3.37 -3.15
CA ILE A 74 1.13 -2.26 -2.61
C ILE A 74 0.02 -1.95 -3.59
N ILE A 75 -1.21 -1.91 -3.08
CA ILE A 75 -2.39 -1.65 -3.89
C ILE A 75 -3.08 -0.37 -3.42
N LEU A 76 -3.69 0.34 -4.38
CA LEU A 76 -4.46 1.55 -4.11
C LEU A 76 -5.92 1.30 -4.47
N TYR A 77 -6.79 1.43 -3.49
CA TYR A 77 -8.23 1.35 -3.69
C TYR A 77 -8.77 2.75 -3.95
N PRO A 78 -9.35 3.01 -5.15
CA PRO A 78 -9.74 4.36 -5.53
C PRO A 78 -10.98 4.91 -4.83
N GLY A 79 -11.61 4.14 -3.97
CA GLY A 79 -12.82 4.58 -3.27
C GLY A 79 -14.09 4.10 -3.95
N GLY A 80 -15.22 4.54 -3.44
CA GLY A 80 -16.55 4.23 -3.96
C GLY A 80 -17.42 3.50 -2.96
N VAL A 81 -17.14 2.23 -2.70
CA VAL A 81 -17.89 1.43 -1.72
C VAL A 81 -17.41 1.70 -0.30
N SER A 82 -16.12 1.84 -0.14
CA SER A 82 -15.47 2.15 1.14
C SER A 82 -14.57 3.38 0.94
N GLU A 83 -13.84 3.79 1.97
CA GLU A 83 -12.93 4.93 1.83
C GLU A 83 -11.72 4.58 0.97
N THR A 84 -11.12 5.60 0.37
CA THR A 84 -9.86 5.46 -0.36
C THR A 84 -8.80 4.93 0.59
N GLU A 85 -7.99 3.98 0.11
CA GLU A 85 -6.96 3.38 0.96
C GLU A 85 -5.82 2.80 0.14
N ILE A 86 -4.66 2.68 0.80
CA ILE A 86 -3.47 2.03 0.24
C ILE A 86 -3.10 0.90 1.20
N LEU A 87 -2.88 -0.30 0.67
CA LEU A 87 -2.59 -1.48 1.45
C LEU A 87 -1.28 -2.11 1.01
N LEU A 88 -0.44 -2.48 1.98
CA LEU A 88 0.78 -3.25 1.78
C LEU A 88 0.58 -4.64 2.37
N ALA A 89 0.66 -5.66 1.52
CA ALA A 89 0.60 -7.04 1.97
C ALA A 89 1.96 -7.48 2.51
N TYR A 90 1.96 -8.14 3.68
CA TYR A 90 3.18 -8.73 4.23
C TYR A 90 3.08 -10.26 4.33
N GLY A 91 1.92 -10.80 4.02
CA GLY A 91 1.63 -12.23 3.99
C GLY A 91 0.38 -12.48 3.17
N GLY A 92 -0.43 -13.44 3.55
CA GLY A 92 -1.67 -13.75 2.85
C GLY A 92 -2.72 -12.67 3.07
N VAL A 93 -3.27 -12.14 1.96
CA VAL A 93 -4.30 -11.10 2.00
C VAL A 93 -5.42 -11.43 1.03
N HIS A 94 -6.65 -11.34 1.52
CA HIS A 94 -7.85 -11.21 0.69
C HIS A 94 -8.42 -9.83 1.00
N PHE A 95 -8.20 -8.88 0.09
CA PHE A 95 -8.55 -7.49 0.33
C PHE A 95 -10.06 -7.31 0.43
N SER A 96 -10.51 -6.81 1.56
CA SER A 96 -11.94 -6.66 1.84
C SER A 96 -12.20 -5.54 2.84
N SER A 97 -13.47 -5.15 2.91
CA SER A 97 -13.99 -4.24 3.92
C SER A 97 -15.18 -4.91 4.59
N LYS A 98 -15.79 -4.24 5.55
CA LYS A 98 -17.05 -4.73 6.12
C LYS A 98 -18.19 -4.78 5.09
N MET A 99 -18.00 -4.17 3.94
CA MET A 99 -18.95 -4.19 2.82
C MET A 99 -18.68 -5.35 1.86
N GLY A 100 -17.69 -6.18 2.12
CA GLY A 100 -17.33 -7.31 1.27
C GLY A 100 -15.99 -7.15 0.58
N GLN A 101 -15.76 -7.97 -0.44
CA GLN A 101 -14.51 -7.98 -1.18
C GLN A 101 -14.29 -6.66 -1.92
N LEU A 102 -13.07 -6.19 -1.88
CA LEU A 102 -12.60 -5.02 -2.64
C LEU A 102 -11.46 -5.42 -3.56
N ALA A 103 -11.15 -4.57 -4.52
CA ALA A 103 -9.96 -4.71 -5.36
C ALA A 103 -9.20 -3.39 -5.36
N GLY A 104 -7.89 -3.47 -5.41
CA GLY A 104 -7.04 -2.29 -5.46
C GLY A 104 -6.02 -2.38 -6.57
N ASN A 105 -5.59 -1.24 -7.08
CA ASN A 105 -4.63 -1.15 -8.18
C ASN A 105 -3.23 -1.46 -7.65
N HIS A 106 -2.63 -2.53 -8.15
CA HIS A 106 -1.23 -2.86 -7.81
C HIS A 106 -0.32 -1.91 -8.57
N PHE A 107 0.28 -0.95 -7.85
CA PHE A 107 1.05 0.13 -8.48
C PHE A 107 2.47 0.26 -7.96
N ILE A 108 2.83 -0.43 -6.88
CA ILE A 108 4.19 -0.45 -6.31
C ILE A 108 4.52 -1.86 -5.86
N THR A 109 5.78 -2.25 -6.04
CA THR A 109 6.31 -3.51 -5.52
C THR A 109 7.61 -3.24 -4.78
N LEU A 110 7.71 -3.74 -3.54
CA LEU A 110 8.95 -3.66 -2.77
C LEU A 110 10.00 -4.59 -3.37
N THR A 111 11.23 -4.13 -3.43
CA THR A 111 12.33 -4.86 -4.09
C THR A 111 13.48 -5.20 -3.16
N SER A 112 13.48 -4.70 -1.91
CA SER A 112 14.56 -5.01 -0.96
C SER A 112 14.01 -5.23 0.43
N ASN A 113 14.81 -5.89 1.26
CA ASN A 113 14.54 -6.09 2.69
C ASN A 113 13.21 -6.78 2.98
N LEU A 114 12.76 -7.65 2.07
CA LEU A 114 11.46 -8.32 2.19
C LEU A 114 11.36 -9.18 3.45
N GLU A 115 12.48 -9.64 3.98
CA GLU A 115 12.53 -10.39 5.25
C GLU A 115 12.04 -9.57 6.44
N ASN A 116 12.02 -8.24 6.31
CA ASN A 116 11.53 -7.35 7.36
C ASN A 116 10.02 -7.14 7.31
N LEU A 117 9.35 -7.58 6.24
CA LEU A 117 7.90 -7.41 6.12
C LEU A 117 7.12 -8.07 7.24
N PRO A 118 7.37 -9.34 7.58
CA PRO A 118 6.63 -9.96 8.69
C PRO A 118 6.87 -9.26 10.03
N VAL A 119 8.07 -8.70 10.22
CA VAL A 119 8.39 -7.96 11.45
C VAL A 119 7.61 -6.66 11.50
N LEU A 120 7.55 -5.93 10.38
CA LEU A 120 6.73 -4.72 10.28
C LEU A 120 5.26 -5.05 10.58
N GLY A 121 4.72 -6.11 9.99
CA GLY A 121 3.35 -6.52 10.20
C GLY A 121 3.04 -6.82 11.67
N ARG A 122 3.90 -7.57 12.33
CA ARG A 122 3.75 -7.87 13.75
C ARG A 122 3.87 -6.62 14.62
N THR A 123 4.75 -5.69 14.24
CA THR A 123 4.91 -4.43 14.96
C THR A 123 3.63 -3.61 14.90
N VAL A 124 3.04 -3.49 13.71
CA VAL A 124 1.78 -2.77 13.55
C VAL A 124 0.66 -3.46 14.32
N LEU A 125 0.60 -4.79 14.26
CA LEU A 125 -0.44 -5.57 14.92
C LEU A 125 -0.42 -5.39 16.44
N TRP A 126 0.77 -5.43 17.04
CA TRP A 126 0.87 -5.45 18.50
C TRP A 126 1.20 -4.11 19.14
N LYS A 127 1.84 -3.20 18.40
CA LYS A 127 2.23 -1.89 18.92
C LYS A 127 1.37 -0.75 18.39
N GLY A 128 0.56 -1.00 17.35
CA GLY A 128 -0.33 0.00 16.78
C GLY A 128 0.27 0.73 15.59
N ALA A 129 -0.34 1.85 15.24
CA ALA A 129 -0.01 2.60 14.04
C ALA A 129 1.48 2.97 13.97
N GLN A 130 2.05 2.84 12.77
CA GLN A 130 3.42 3.23 12.48
C GLN A 130 3.42 4.25 11.35
N LYS A 131 4.36 5.17 11.38
CA LYS A 131 4.51 6.16 10.31
C LYS A 131 5.02 5.48 9.04
N ILE A 132 4.54 5.96 7.90
CA ILE A 132 5.02 5.52 6.60
C ILE A 132 5.29 6.74 5.72
N ARG A 133 6.39 6.69 4.95
CA ARG A 133 6.79 7.77 4.06
C ARG A 133 7.26 7.20 2.73
N PHE A 134 6.75 7.76 1.64
CA PHE A 134 7.14 7.44 0.27
C PHE A 134 7.90 8.63 -0.27
N GLU A 135 9.12 8.40 -0.76
CA GLU A 135 9.94 9.48 -1.30
C GLU A 135 10.83 8.99 -2.44
N MET A 136 11.18 9.89 -3.33
CA MET A 136 12.19 9.63 -4.37
C MET A 136 13.52 10.17 -3.90
N THR A 137 14.57 9.42 -4.12
CA THR A 137 15.93 9.88 -3.80
C THR A 137 16.46 10.83 -4.86
#